data_f00af4f2a4383c41db2590d729fa33c5
#
_entry.id   f00af4f2a4383c41db2590d729fa33c5
#
_cell.length_a   1.000
_cell.length_b   1.000
_cell.length_c   1.000
_cell.angle_alpha   90.00
_cell.angle_beta   90.00
_cell.angle_gamma   90.00
#
_symmetry.space_group_name_H-M   'P 1'
#
loop_
_entity.id
_entity.type
_entity.pdbx_description
1 polymer ?
#
loop_
_entity_poly.entity_id
_entity_poly.type
_entity_poly.pdbx_seq_one_letter_code
_entity_poly.pdbx_strand_id
1 'polypeptide(L)'
;MKYHEWHKTRKPVGRLPLFPSPYPGESIYSLLCRYHVRSGNVNDWYTIGQLFGYNSSLGSTLLSPYHLEKAREWLGSGASISTETLLQKNTAFSLFSLTAAENDLSRICDMISGKVESTTYPRWVQTRLVHSSGHLRYCPECATAQEKLYGEAYWQVLPQLDGVEYCPVHSARIKNSTITLKDIRHRFYPASNVLKLRSHADQDSKDNQSEVFNFDRETFVRLAQG
;
A
#
# COMPACT_ATOMS: atom_id res chain seq x y z
N MET A 1 26.87 9.72 -26.04
CA MET A 1 25.60 10.23 -25.47
C MET A 1 25.40 9.49 -24.15
N LYS A 2 25.54 10.17 -23.03
CA LYS A 2 25.59 9.53 -21.71
C LYS A 2 24.16 9.15 -21.28
N TYR A 3 23.97 7.91 -20.88
CA TYR A 3 22.71 7.29 -20.40
C TYR A 3 21.97 8.14 -19.35
N HIS A 4 22.65 9.05 -18.67
CA HIS A 4 22.13 9.93 -17.62
C HIS A 4 21.31 11.13 -18.11
N GLU A 5 21.35 11.53 -19.36
CA GLU A 5 20.63 12.71 -19.84
C GLU A 5 19.22 12.42 -20.34
N TRP A 6 18.93 11.19 -20.72
CA TRP A 6 17.60 10.76 -21.17
C TRP A 6 16.54 10.79 -20.07
N HIS A 7 16.95 10.83 -18.83
CA HIS A 7 16.08 10.66 -17.68
C HIS A 7 15.56 11.99 -17.08
N LYS A 8 16.14 13.11 -17.45
CA LYS A 8 15.82 14.42 -16.85
C LYS A 8 14.63 15.17 -17.50
N THR A 9 14.13 14.72 -18.65
CA THR A 9 13.17 15.51 -19.46
C THR A 9 11.80 14.89 -19.71
N ARG A 10 11.51 13.70 -19.20
CA ARG A 10 10.15 13.17 -19.31
C ARG A 10 9.26 13.79 -18.23
N LYS A 11 8.43 14.75 -18.62
CA LYS A 11 7.26 15.14 -17.84
C LYS A 11 6.43 13.88 -17.57
N PRO A 12 5.82 13.74 -16.38
CA PRO A 12 4.88 12.65 -16.12
C PRO A 12 3.86 12.63 -17.25
N VAL A 13 3.68 11.45 -17.83
CA VAL A 13 2.63 11.25 -18.84
C VAL A 13 1.31 11.36 -18.10
N GLY A 14 0.47 12.32 -18.47
CA GLY A 14 -0.89 12.41 -17.93
C GLY A 14 -1.61 11.07 -18.13
N ARG A 15 -2.55 10.73 -17.30
CA ARG A 15 -3.30 9.46 -17.19
C ARG A 15 -2.52 8.24 -17.68
N LEU A 16 -2.07 7.42 -16.76
CA LEU A 16 -1.38 6.18 -17.12
C LEU A 16 -2.39 5.18 -17.68
N PRO A 17 -2.16 4.67 -18.89
CA PRO A 17 -3.03 3.64 -19.45
C PRO A 17 -2.98 2.40 -18.55
N LEU A 18 -4.11 1.70 -18.40
CA LEU A 18 -4.24 0.48 -17.62
C LEU A 18 -3.98 0.63 -16.10
N PHE A 19 -3.95 1.88 -15.57
CA PHE A 19 -3.83 2.07 -14.14
C PHE A 19 -5.05 1.46 -13.43
N PRO A 20 -4.84 0.52 -12.48
CA PRO A 20 -5.94 -0.22 -11.87
C PRO A 20 -6.72 0.64 -10.88
N SER A 21 -8.01 0.34 -10.72
CA SER A 21 -8.78 0.82 -9.56
C SER A 21 -8.32 0.09 -8.29
N PRO A 22 -8.26 0.77 -7.15
CA PRO A 22 -7.87 0.14 -5.89
C PRO A 22 -8.95 -0.84 -5.42
N TYR A 23 -8.52 -1.91 -4.78
CA TYR A 23 -9.37 -2.84 -4.05
C TYR A 23 -9.62 -2.35 -2.62
N PRO A 24 -10.64 -2.88 -1.94
CA PRO A 24 -10.96 -2.51 -0.55
C PRO A 24 -9.77 -2.75 0.39
N GLY A 25 -9.32 -1.69 1.08
CA GLY A 25 -8.20 -1.75 2.02
C GLY A 25 -6.84 -2.06 1.39
N GLU A 26 -6.72 -2.01 0.08
CA GLU A 26 -5.45 -2.19 -0.64
C GLU A 26 -4.49 -1.04 -0.34
N SER A 27 -3.21 -1.35 -0.06
CA SER A 27 -2.19 -0.31 0.09
C SER A 27 -1.82 0.33 -1.25
N ILE A 28 -1.36 1.59 -1.23
CA ILE A 28 -0.87 2.25 -2.45
C ILE A 28 0.29 1.45 -3.07
N TYR A 29 1.19 0.91 -2.26
CA TYR A 29 2.26 0.03 -2.76
C TYR A 29 1.69 -1.16 -3.58
N SER A 30 0.66 -1.82 -3.08
CA SER A 30 0.01 -2.93 -3.78
C SER A 30 -0.61 -2.50 -5.10
N LEU A 31 -1.31 -1.37 -5.10
CA LEU A 31 -1.90 -0.77 -6.29
C LEU A 31 -0.85 -0.51 -7.38
N LEU A 32 0.33 0.00 -6.97
CA LEU A 32 1.45 0.23 -7.87
C LEU A 32 2.10 -1.08 -8.37
N CYS A 33 2.16 -2.12 -7.54
CA CYS A 33 2.58 -3.47 -7.97
C CYS A 33 1.66 -4.01 -9.08
N ARG A 34 0.34 -3.86 -8.93
CA ARG A 34 -0.63 -4.28 -9.93
C ARG A 34 -0.50 -3.46 -11.23
N TYR A 35 -0.25 -2.16 -11.11
CA TYR A 35 0.05 -1.34 -12.28
C TYR A 35 1.31 -1.82 -13.00
N HIS A 36 2.38 -2.11 -12.27
CA HIS A 36 3.63 -2.63 -12.86
C HIS A 36 3.38 -3.89 -13.69
N VAL A 37 2.65 -4.86 -13.16
CA VAL A 37 2.28 -6.08 -13.88
C VAL A 37 1.46 -5.77 -15.14
N ARG A 38 0.44 -4.90 -15.02
CA ARG A 38 -0.46 -4.55 -16.15
C ARG A 38 0.22 -3.70 -17.22
N SER A 39 1.22 -2.91 -16.84
CA SER A 39 1.97 -2.09 -17.79
C SER A 39 2.86 -2.92 -18.73
N GLY A 40 3.14 -4.18 -18.38
CA GLY A 40 4.06 -5.04 -19.12
C GLY A 40 5.52 -4.60 -19.05
N ASN A 41 5.86 -3.65 -18.19
CA ASN A 41 7.24 -3.22 -17.99
C ASN A 41 8.05 -4.36 -17.37
N VAL A 42 9.13 -4.75 -18.03
CA VAL A 42 10.03 -5.81 -17.55
C VAL A 42 10.92 -5.33 -16.40
N ASN A 43 11.16 -4.03 -16.33
CA ASN A 43 12.10 -3.43 -15.37
C ASN A 43 11.36 -2.49 -14.41
N ASP A 44 11.55 -2.71 -13.11
CA ASP A 44 10.96 -1.87 -12.05
C ASP A 44 11.29 -0.39 -12.23
N TRP A 45 12.51 -0.04 -12.64
CA TRP A 45 12.94 1.34 -12.83
C TRP A 45 12.15 2.08 -13.90
N TYR A 46 11.69 1.40 -14.94
CA TYR A 46 10.83 2.03 -15.95
C TYR A 46 9.49 2.42 -15.33
N THR A 47 8.89 1.55 -14.55
CA THR A 47 7.62 1.84 -13.88
C THR A 47 7.80 2.93 -12.81
N ILE A 48 8.88 2.88 -12.02
CA ILE A 48 9.21 3.93 -11.04
C ILE A 48 9.37 5.28 -11.75
N GLY A 49 10.10 5.28 -12.87
CA GLY A 49 10.28 6.48 -13.68
C GLY A 49 8.99 7.04 -14.27
N GLN A 50 8.04 6.18 -14.69
CA GLN A 50 6.72 6.60 -15.16
C GLN A 50 5.86 7.19 -14.05
N LEU A 51 5.90 6.57 -12.86
CA LEU A 51 5.07 6.96 -11.72
C LEU A 51 5.58 8.24 -11.04
N PHE A 52 6.87 8.35 -10.80
CA PHE A 52 7.42 9.33 -9.87
C PHE A 52 8.53 10.20 -10.46
N GLY A 53 9.00 9.87 -11.66
CA GLY A 53 10.33 10.29 -12.06
C GLY A 53 11.38 9.43 -11.35
N TYR A 54 12.62 9.53 -11.78
CA TYR A 54 13.71 8.72 -11.22
C TYR A 54 14.10 9.17 -9.81
N ASN A 55 14.63 8.25 -9.00
CA ASN A 55 15.10 8.41 -7.61
C ASN A 55 14.02 8.39 -6.52
N SER A 56 12.89 7.74 -6.76
CA SER A 56 11.83 7.58 -5.75
C SER A 56 11.87 6.22 -5.07
N SER A 57 11.49 6.17 -3.80
CA SER A 57 11.37 4.94 -3.03
C SER A 57 9.92 4.47 -2.96
N LEU A 58 9.65 3.23 -3.39
CA LEU A 58 8.32 2.61 -3.32
C LEU A 58 7.93 2.24 -1.89
N GLY A 59 8.89 1.90 -1.04
CA GLY A 59 8.62 1.46 0.33
C GLY A 59 7.83 2.47 1.14
N SER A 60 7.97 3.77 0.82
CA SER A 60 7.20 4.83 1.46
C SER A 60 5.72 4.81 1.12
N THR A 61 5.31 4.16 0.03
CA THR A 61 3.91 4.09 -0.39
C THR A 61 3.10 2.99 0.29
N LEU A 62 3.75 2.17 1.15
CA LEU A 62 3.07 1.05 1.81
C LEU A 62 1.95 1.52 2.75
N LEU A 63 2.24 2.48 3.61
CA LEU A 63 1.28 3.02 4.59
C LEU A 63 1.13 4.53 4.53
N SER A 64 2.11 5.22 3.98
CA SER A 64 2.18 6.67 3.94
C SER A 64 1.47 7.23 2.71
N PRO A 65 0.90 8.42 2.79
CA PRO A 65 0.36 9.15 1.65
C PRO A 65 1.45 9.71 0.71
N TYR A 66 2.70 9.28 0.86
CA TYR A 66 3.81 9.75 0.05
C TYR A 66 3.56 9.49 -1.44
N HIS A 67 3.79 10.50 -2.27
CA HIS A 67 3.48 10.53 -3.70
C HIS A 67 1.98 10.51 -4.06
N LEU A 68 1.08 10.62 -3.08
CA LEU A 68 -0.35 10.60 -3.37
C LEU A 68 -0.80 11.83 -4.18
N GLU A 69 -0.05 12.94 -4.11
CA GLU A 69 -0.25 14.11 -4.97
C GLU A 69 -0.21 13.77 -6.47
N LYS A 70 0.52 12.71 -6.83
CA LYS A 70 0.60 12.22 -8.21
C LYS A 70 -0.54 11.28 -8.60
N ALA A 71 -1.33 10.82 -7.63
CA ALA A 71 -2.43 9.90 -7.91
C ALA A 71 -3.45 10.49 -8.89
N ARG A 72 -3.65 11.81 -8.88
CA ARG A 72 -4.51 12.50 -9.85
C ARG A 72 -3.98 12.36 -11.28
N GLU A 73 -2.67 12.38 -11.47
CA GLU A 73 -2.03 12.16 -12.77
C GLU A 73 -2.19 10.69 -13.20
N TRP A 74 -2.01 9.74 -12.28
CA TRP A 74 -2.14 8.32 -12.58
C TRP A 74 -3.55 7.90 -12.96
N LEU A 75 -4.52 8.37 -12.17
CA LEU A 75 -5.94 8.03 -12.37
C LEU A 75 -6.56 8.78 -13.54
N GLY A 76 -6.07 9.99 -13.83
CA GLY A 76 -6.65 10.90 -14.83
C GLY A 76 -7.92 11.60 -14.35
N SER A 77 -8.35 12.61 -15.10
CA SER A 77 -9.47 13.49 -14.75
C SER A 77 -10.86 12.82 -14.74
N GLY A 78 -10.98 11.61 -15.30
CA GLY A 78 -12.24 10.85 -15.36
C GLY A 78 -12.33 9.71 -14.37
N ALA A 79 -11.39 9.62 -13.40
CA ALA A 79 -11.44 8.56 -12.40
C ALA A 79 -12.60 8.76 -11.44
N SER A 80 -13.31 7.67 -11.12
CA SER A 80 -14.38 7.65 -10.12
C SER A 80 -13.88 7.75 -8.68
N ILE A 81 -12.55 7.73 -8.49
CA ILE A 81 -11.91 7.73 -7.17
C ILE A 81 -11.08 9.00 -7.02
N SER A 82 -11.32 9.73 -5.93
CA SER A 82 -10.56 10.93 -5.61
C SER A 82 -9.27 10.61 -4.84
N THR A 83 -8.33 11.56 -4.85
CA THR A 83 -7.10 11.47 -4.05
C THR A 83 -7.41 11.36 -2.55
N GLU A 84 -8.45 12.05 -2.09
CA GLU A 84 -8.93 12.02 -0.71
C GLU A 84 -9.43 10.61 -0.34
N THR A 85 -10.16 9.95 -1.24
CA THR A 85 -10.59 8.56 -1.06
C THR A 85 -9.39 7.61 -0.93
N LEU A 86 -8.37 7.77 -1.79
CA LEU A 86 -7.14 6.98 -1.70
C LEU A 86 -6.41 7.24 -0.39
N LEU A 87 -6.36 8.49 0.06
CA LEU A 87 -5.75 8.86 1.33
C LEU A 87 -6.41 8.12 2.50
N GLN A 88 -7.73 8.15 2.55
CA GLN A 88 -8.49 7.57 3.66
C GLN A 88 -8.52 6.04 3.63
N LYS A 89 -8.67 5.43 2.46
CA LYS A 89 -8.94 3.98 2.34
C LYS A 89 -7.72 3.13 2.02
N ASN A 90 -6.68 3.73 1.44
CA ASN A 90 -5.54 3.00 0.90
C ASN A 90 -4.21 3.36 1.54
N THR A 91 -4.25 4.15 2.63
CA THR A 91 -3.10 4.48 3.48
C THR A 91 -3.45 4.33 4.96
N ALA A 92 -2.47 4.49 5.84
CA ALA A 92 -2.71 4.52 7.28
C ALA A 92 -3.24 5.88 7.80
N PHE A 93 -3.60 6.81 6.92
CA PHE A 93 -3.98 8.17 7.29
C PHE A 93 -5.20 8.21 8.23
N SER A 94 -6.21 7.38 8.00
CA SER A 94 -7.41 7.34 8.85
C SER A 94 -7.08 7.01 10.31
N LEU A 95 -6.17 6.07 10.55
CA LEU A 95 -5.71 5.75 11.90
C LEU A 95 -4.83 6.87 12.47
N PHE A 96 -3.94 7.39 11.63
CA PHE A 96 -3.08 8.50 12.01
C PHE A 96 -3.87 9.73 12.43
N SER A 97 -4.93 10.07 11.72
CA SER A 97 -5.77 11.24 11.99
C SER A 97 -6.46 11.21 13.35
N LEU A 98 -6.62 10.03 13.96
CA LEU A 98 -7.20 9.90 15.30
C LEU A 98 -6.28 10.42 16.42
N THR A 99 -4.98 10.46 16.19
CA THR A 99 -3.96 10.80 17.20
C THR A 99 -3.05 11.94 16.81
N ALA A 100 -3.15 12.44 15.59
CA ALA A 100 -2.29 13.49 15.05
C ALA A 100 -2.71 14.88 15.54
N ALA A 101 -1.74 15.76 15.69
CA ALA A 101 -2.01 17.18 15.91
C ALA A 101 -2.62 17.80 14.65
N GLU A 102 -3.50 18.79 14.84
CA GLU A 102 -4.21 19.47 13.75
C GLU A 102 -3.25 20.07 12.69
N ASN A 103 -2.14 20.65 13.15
CA ASN A 103 -1.09 21.17 12.26
C ASN A 103 -0.48 20.11 11.36
N ASP A 104 -0.33 18.87 11.83
CA ASP A 104 0.23 17.77 11.04
C ASP A 104 -0.77 17.28 10.00
N LEU A 105 -2.06 17.24 10.36
CA LEU A 105 -3.13 16.89 9.43
C LEU A 105 -3.24 17.94 8.32
N SER A 106 -3.23 19.24 8.67
CA SER A 106 -3.27 20.33 7.70
C SER A 106 -2.10 20.24 6.71
N ARG A 107 -0.88 20.02 7.20
CA ARG A 107 0.31 19.86 6.35
C ARG A 107 0.18 18.68 5.38
N ILE A 108 -0.33 17.54 5.82
CA ILE A 108 -0.56 16.39 4.95
C ILE A 108 -1.59 16.74 3.86
N CYS A 109 -2.69 17.37 4.24
CA CYS A 109 -3.72 17.81 3.29
C CYS A 109 -3.17 18.82 2.25
N ASP A 110 -2.35 19.77 2.68
CA ASP A 110 -1.73 20.76 1.80
C ASP A 110 -0.72 20.13 0.82
N MET A 111 0.02 19.12 1.27
CA MET A 111 0.93 18.36 0.42
C MET A 111 0.17 17.56 -0.64
N ILE A 112 -0.91 16.85 -0.24
CA ILE A 112 -1.73 16.05 -1.16
C ILE A 112 -2.46 16.92 -2.17
N SER A 113 -2.89 18.12 -1.76
CA SER A 113 -3.53 19.09 -2.65
C SER A 113 -2.55 19.83 -3.59
N GLY A 114 -1.24 19.56 -3.44
CA GLY A 114 -0.19 20.20 -4.25
C GLY A 114 0.08 21.66 -3.89
N LYS A 115 -0.41 22.15 -2.75
CA LYS A 115 -0.15 23.52 -2.27
C LYS A 115 1.26 23.71 -1.74
N VAL A 116 1.88 22.63 -1.27
CA VAL A 116 3.25 22.62 -0.74
C VAL A 116 4.05 21.51 -1.44
N GLU A 117 5.26 21.82 -1.89
CA GLU A 117 6.14 20.80 -2.44
C GLU A 117 6.51 19.77 -1.38
N SER A 118 6.38 18.49 -1.75
CA SER A 118 6.56 17.32 -0.90
C SER A 118 8.03 17.02 -0.57
N THR A 119 8.79 17.99 -0.06
CA THR A 119 10.20 17.76 0.24
C THR A 119 10.44 17.08 1.59
N THR A 120 9.47 17.06 2.50
CA THR A 120 9.70 16.53 3.84
C THR A 120 8.42 15.99 4.48
N TYR A 121 8.06 14.74 4.16
CA TYR A 121 7.12 14.01 5.01
C TYR A 121 7.76 13.81 6.38
N PRO A 122 7.04 14.07 7.48
CA PRO A 122 7.54 13.75 8.80
C PRO A 122 7.87 12.26 8.87
N ARG A 123 9.14 11.91 9.08
CA ARG A 123 9.60 10.51 9.18
C ARG A 123 8.80 9.68 10.19
N TRP A 124 8.23 10.31 11.19
CA TRP A 124 7.44 9.65 12.22
C TRP A 124 6.11 9.06 11.71
N VAL A 125 5.54 9.58 10.61
CA VAL A 125 4.37 8.95 9.95
C VAL A 125 4.72 7.56 9.42
N GLN A 126 5.97 7.36 9.00
CA GLN A 126 6.41 6.09 8.43
C GLN A 126 6.87 5.08 9.49
N THR A 127 7.51 5.54 10.55
CA THR A 127 8.26 4.65 11.46
C THR A 127 7.45 4.12 12.63
N ARG A 128 6.41 4.83 13.06
CA ARG A 128 5.61 4.42 14.24
C ARG A 128 4.40 3.54 13.92
N LEU A 129 3.97 3.52 12.67
CA LEU A 129 2.78 2.77 12.27
C LEU A 129 3.12 1.43 11.63
N VAL A 130 4.34 1.24 11.15
CA VAL A 130 4.75 0.01 10.48
C VAL A 130 5.17 -1.03 11.50
N HIS A 131 4.64 -2.25 11.36
CA HIS A 131 4.96 -3.37 12.24
C HIS A 131 6.46 -3.67 12.30
N SER A 132 6.95 -3.92 13.51
CA SER A 132 8.37 -4.13 13.84
C SER A 132 9.02 -5.35 13.18
N SER A 133 8.24 -6.30 12.64
CA SER A 133 8.77 -7.49 11.97
C SER A 133 9.65 -7.18 10.76
N GLY A 134 9.49 -5.99 10.17
CA GLY A 134 10.22 -5.58 8.97
C GLY A 134 9.86 -6.34 7.70
N HIS A 135 8.77 -7.11 7.69
CA HIS A 135 8.26 -7.88 6.55
C HIS A 135 6.93 -7.35 6.05
N LEU A 136 6.59 -7.61 4.79
CA LEU A 136 5.22 -7.50 4.33
C LEU A 136 4.38 -8.59 4.99
N ARG A 137 3.22 -8.20 5.50
CA ARG A 137 2.33 -9.05 6.29
C ARG A 137 0.99 -9.26 5.58
N TYR A 138 0.34 -10.37 5.86
CA TYR A 138 -0.93 -10.73 5.24
C TYR A 138 -1.76 -11.68 6.11
N CYS A 139 -3.08 -11.65 5.94
CA CYS A 139 -3.97 -12.68 6.44
C CYS A 139 -4.12 -13.76 5.35
N PRO A 140 -3.82 -15.05 5.63
CA PRO A 140 -3.94 -16.11 4.63
C PRO A 140 -5.34 -16.27 4.06
N GLU A 141 -6.36 -16.12 4.90
CA GLU A 141 -7.75 -16.25 4.50
C GLU A 141 -8.21 -15.06 3.64
N CYS A 142 -7.78 -13.82 3.98
CA CYS A 142 -8.00 -12.68 3.11
C CYS A 142 -7.35 -12.90 1.74
N ALA A 143 -6.10 -13.35 1.69
CA ALA A 143 -5.40 -13.57 0.44
C ALA A 143 -6.11 -14.61 -0.44
N THR A 144 -6.58 -15.72 0.16
CA THR A 144 -7.38 -16.73 -0.55
C THR A 144 -8.71 -16.16 -1.05
N ALA A 145 -9.41 -15.38 -0.23
CA ALA A 145 -10.67 -14.74 -0.64
C ALA A 145 -10.46 -13.72 -1.76
N GLN A 146 -9.38 -12.96 -1.72
CA GLN A 146 -8.99 -12.00 -2.76
C GLN A 146 -8.76 -12.69 -4.09
N GLU A 147 -7.97 -13.78 -4.12
CA GLU A 147 -7.77 -14.54 -5.35
C GLU A 147 -9.06 -15.11 -5.91
N LYS A 148 -9.91 -15.64 -5.05
CA LYS A 148 -11.20 -16.18 -5.46
C LYS A 148 -12.14 -15.12 -6.04
N LEU A 149 -12.12 -13.90 -5.46
CA LEU A 149 -13.05 -12.83 -5.84
C LEU A 149 -12.53 -11.98 -7.01
N TYR A 150 -11.24 -11.68 -7.01
CA TYR A 150 -10.60 -10.74 -7.95
C TYR A 150 -9.64 -11.40 -8.95
N GLY A 151 -9.32 -12.68 -8.76
CA GLY A 151 -8.31 -13.39 -9.55
C GLY A 151 -6.88 -13.05 -9.18
N GLU A 152 -6.67 -12.21 -8.16
CA GLU A 152 -5.35 -11.80 -7.69
C GLU A 152 -5.39 -11.42 -6.20
N ALA A 153 -4.34 -11.78 -5.45
CA ALA A 153 -4.13 -11.30 -4.09
C ALA A 153 -3.45 -9.93 -4.09
N TYR A 154 -3.69 -9.14 -3.04
CA TYR A 154 -3.11 -7.82 -2.87
C TYR A 154 -2.70 -7.52 -1.43
N TRP A 155 -1.71 -6.63 -1.25
CA TRP A 155 -1.26 -6.21 0.07
C TRP A 155 -2.23 -5.19 0.66
N GLN A 156 -2.88 -5.56 1.77
CA GLN A 156 -3.75 -4.67 2.51
C GLN A 156 -2.96 -3.76 3.45
N VAL A 157 -3.51 -2.59 3.76
CA VAL A 157 -2.95 -1.63 4.73
C VAL A 157 -2.91 -2.22 6.13
N LEU A 158 -4.03 -2.80 6.57
CA LEU A 158 -4.24 -3.23 7.95
C LEU A 158 -3.20 -4.22 8.48
N PRO A 159 -2.84 -5.31 7.76
CA PRO A 159 -1.82 -6.23 8.24
C PRO A 159 -0.43 -5.61 8.44
N GLN A 160 -0.16 -4.46 7.80
CA GLN A 160 1.15 -3.79 7.90
C GLN A 160 1.29 -2.94 9.16
N LEU A 161 0.17 -2.67 9.85
CA LEU A 161 0.17 -1.79 11.02
C LEU A 161 0.75 -2.48 12.25
N ASP A 162 1.46 -1.71 13.05
CA ASP A 162 1.93 -2.17 14.35
C ASP A 162 0.76 -2.46 15.29
N GLY A 163 0.91 -3.47 16.14
CA GLY A 163 -0.15 -3.91 17.06
C GLY A 163 -1.26 -4.77 16.42
N VAL A 164 -1.29 -4.94 15.10
CA VAL A 164 -2.28 -5.81 14.42
C VAL A 164 -1.72 -7.21 14.28
N GLU A 165 -2.10 -8.11 15.20
CA GLU A 165 -1.67 -9.51 15.19
C GLU A 165 -2.70 -10.46 14.57
N TYR A 166 -3.96 -10.08 14.56
CA TYR A 166 -5.07 -10.90 14.05
C TYR A 166 -5.89 -10.14 13.02
N CYS A 167 -6.41 -10.86 12.05
CA CYS A 167 -7.31 -10.31 11.06
C CYS A 167 -8.69 -10.05 11.69
N PRO A 168 -9.24 -8.84 11.62
CA PRO A 168 -10.55 -8.54 12.21
C PRO A 168 -11.72 -9.24 11.48
N VAL A 169 -11.51 -9.64 10.23
CA VAL A 169 -12.54 -10.33 9.42
C VAL A 169 -12.56 -11.83 9.71
N HIS A 170 -11.37 -12.46 9.77
CA HIS A 170 -11.26 -13.92 9.84
C HIS A 170 -10.80 -14.40 11.21
N SER A 171 -10.40 -13.51 12.12
CA SER A 171 -9.77 -13.87 13.41
C SER A 171 -8.51 -14.73 13.26
N ALA A 172 -7.98 -14.82 12.04
CA ALA A 172 -6.77 -15.55 11.73
C ALA A 172 -5.54 -14.72 12.07
N ARG A 173 -4.48 -15.40 12.54
CA ARG A 173 -3.20 -14.73 12.83
C ARG A 173 -2.58 -14.17 11.55
N ILE A 174 -2.14 -12.91 11.59
CA ILE A 174 -1.40 -12.28 10.51
C ILE A 174 -0.03 -12.93 10.37
N LYS A 175 0.36 -13.27 9.15
CA LYS A 175 1.64 -13.91 8.82
C LYS A 175 2.61 -12.96 8.15
N ASN A 176 3.89 -13.15 8.40
CA ASN A 176 4.95 -12.48 7.65
C ASN A 176 5.15 -13.19 6.30
N SER A 177 5.30 -12.43 5.25
CA SER A 177 5.77 -12.95 3.96
C SER A 177 7.29 -13.09 3.95
N THR A 178 7.84 -13.62 2.87
CA THR A 178 9.29 -13.68 2.64
C THR A 178 9.89 -12.33 2.26
N ILE A 179 9.07 -11.34 1.92
CA ILE A 179 9.51 -10.02 1.44
C ILE A 179 9.66 -9.06 2.60
N THR A 180 10.83 -8.43 2.68
CA THR A 180 11.12 -7.42 3.70
C THR A 180 10.78 -6.01 3.22
N LEU A 181 10.66 -5.08 4.18
CA LEU A 181 10.46 -3.65 3.87
C LEU A 181 11.67 -3.02 3.16
N LYS A 182 12.85 -3.64 3.27
CA LYS A 182 14.05 -3.22 2.51
C LYS A 182 13.94 -3.61 1.04
N ASP A 183 13.39 -4.80 0.78
CA ASP A 183 13.23 -5.32 -0.58
C ASP A 183 12.29 -4.45 -1.42
N ILE A 184 11.21 -3.94 -0.83
CA ILE A 184 10.21 -3.12 -1.52
C ILE A 184 10.69 -1.69 -1.82
N ARG A 185 11.90 -1.31 -1.42
CA ARG A 185 12.35 0.09 -1.58
C ARG A 185 12.36 0.53 -3.05
N HIS A 186 12.77 -0.36 -3.95
CA HIS A 186 12.89 -0.07 -5.39
C HIS A 186 12.40 -1.21 -6.27
N ARG A 187 11.57 -2.11 -5.72
CA ARG A 187 11.04 -3.27 -6.44
C ARG A 187 9.57 -3.47 -6.18
N PHE A 188 8.89 -3.99 -7.19
CA PHE A 188 7.50 -4.39 -7.11
C PHE A 188 7.40 -5.89 -6.80
N TYR A 189 6.73 -6.21 -5.71
CA TYR A 189 6.43 -7.58 -5.30
C TYR A 189 4.91 -7.77 -5.21
N PRO A 190 4.23 -8.09 -6.33
CA PRO A 190 2.80 -8.39 -6.32
C PRO A 190 2.48 -9.51 -5.36
N ALA A 191 1.41 -9.39 -4.57
CA ALA A 191 1.07 -10.35 -3.53
C ALA A 191 0.84 -11.76 -4.11
N SER A 192 0.13 -11.89 -5.22
CA SER A 192 -0.10 -13.19 -5.89
C SER A 192 1.19 -13.92 -6.24
N ASN A 193 2.23 -13.18 -6.67
CA ASN A 193 3.51 -13.79 -7.03
C ASN A 193 4.29 -14.26 -5.81
N VAL A 194 4.17 -13.55 -4.69
CA VAL A 194 4.90 -13.84 -3.44
C VAL A 194 4.22 -14.93 -2.64
N LEU A 195 2.89 -14.81 -2.49
CA LEU A 195 2.16 -15.68 -1.58
C LEU A 195 1.95 -17.07 -2.17
N LYS A 196 2.01 -17.25 -3.50
CA LYS A 196 1.81 -18.51 -4.22
C LYS A 196 0.86 -19.40 -3.45
N LEU A 197 -0.41 -18.97 -3.35
CA LEU A 197 -1.40 -19.70 -2.57
C LEU A 197 -1.45 -21.12 -3.13
N ARG A 198 -0.84 -22.05 -2.42
CA ARG A 198 -0.87 -23.45 -2.77
C ARG A 198 -2.33 -23.87 -2.77
N SER A 199 -2.79 -24.38 -3.88
CA SER A 199 -4.02 -25.15 -3.94
C SER A 199 -3.98 -26.19 -2.83
N HIS A 200 -4.83 -26.04 -1.83
CA HIS A 200 -5.23 -27.03 -0.79
C HIS A 200 -4.40 -28.31 -0.70
N ALA A 201 -3.30 -28.32 -0.01
CA ALA A 201 -2.65 -29.57 0.42
C ALA A 201 -1.63 -29.42 1.56
N ASP A 202 -1.72 -28.49 2.48
CA ASP A 202 -0.96 -28.55 3.74
C ASP A 202 -1.69 -27.76 4.83
N GLN A 203 -2.75 -28.35 5.37
CA GLN A 203 -3.25 -28.05 6.69
C GLN A 203 -2.73 -29.15 7.60
N ASP A 204 -1.82 -28.80 8.50
CA ASP A 204 -1.83 -29.23 9.89
C ASP A 204 -0.55 -28.75 10.59
N SER A 205 -0.68 -27.70 11.36
CA SER A 205 0.05 -27.57 12.61
C SER A 205 -0.74 -26.65 13.54
N LYS A 206 -1.35 -27.29 14.53
CA LYS A 206 -2.01 -26.66 15.67
C LYS A 206 -0.99 -25.82 16.44
N ASP A 207 -1.24 -24.52 16.53
CA ASP A 207 -0.58 -23.67 17.50
C ASP A 207 -1.58 -23.10 18.50
N ASN A 208 -1.24 -23.29 19.77
CA ASN A 208 -1.98 -22.98 20.97
C ASN A 208 -2.40 -21.50 21.03
N GLN A 209 -3.64 -21.32 21.45
CA GLN A 209 -4.22 -20.04 21.84
C GLN A 209 -3.51 -19.48 23.08
N SER A 210 -3.08 -18.23 22.99
CA SER A 210 -2.83 -17.40 24.15
C SER A 210 -3.37 -16.00 23.90
N GLU A 211 -4.27 -15.62 24.77
CA GLU A 211 -4.90 -14.35 25.14
C GLU A 211 -5.01 -13.24 24.08
N VAL A 212 -6.26 -12.99 23.72
CA VAL A 212 -6.74 -11.95 22.80
C VAL A 212 -6.86 -10.62 23.53
N PHE A 213 -6.16 -9.60 23.07
CA PHE A 213 -6.54 -8.21 23.35
C PHE A 213 -7.81 -7.90 22.55
N ASN A 214 -8.89 -7.62 23.26
CA ASN A 214 -10.16 -7.16 22.69
C ASN A 214 -9.98 -5.74 22.14
N PHE A 215 -9.61 -5.63 20.88
CA PHE A 215 -9.77 -4.39 20.12
C PHE A 215 -11.18 -4.41 19.51
N ASP A 216 -11.96 -3.35 19.78
CA ASP A 216 -13.37 -3.31 19.42
C ASP A 216 -13.58 -3.49 17.92
N ARG A 217 -14.18 -4.64 17.58
CA ARG A 217 -14.46 -5.10 16.21
C ARG A 217 -15.35 -4.12 15.43
N GLU A 218 -16.22 -3.37 16.11
CA GLU A 218 -17.15 -2.45 15.46
C GLU A 218 -16.47 -1.19 14.94
N THR A 219 -15.50 -0.66 15.66
CA THR A 219 -14.74 0.53 15.25
C THR A 219 -13.93 0.27 13.99
N PHE A 220 -13.38 -0.93 13.86
CA PHE A 220 -12.59 -1.31 12.68
C PHE A 220 -13.42 -1.58 11.43
N VAL A 221 -14.59 -2.19 11.58
CA VAL A 221 -15.52 -2.45 10.48
C VAL A 221 -16.07 -1.14 9.92
N ARG A 222 -16.36 -0.15 10.75
CA ARG A 222 -16.77 1.19 10.30
C ARG A 222 -15.68 1.92 9.51
N LEU A 223 -14.41 1.80 9.91
CA LEU A 223 -13.28 2.41 9.19
C LEU A 223 -12.99 1.72 7.84
N ALA A 224 -13.32 0.44 7.71
CA ALA A 224 -13.11 -0.32 6.47
C ALA A 224 -14.28 -0.18 5.47
N GLN A 225 -15.47 0.21 5.94
CA GLN A 225 -16.69 0.35 5.13
C GLN A 225 -17.08 1.81 4.82
N GLY A 226 -16.52 2.80 5.53
CA GLY A 226 -16.66 4.23 5.26
C GLY A 226 -15.60 4.68 4.25
#